data_696d599ad70988c7c241363360db86f2
#
_entry.id   696d599ad70988c7c241363360db86f2
#
_cell.length_a   1.000
_cell.length_b   1.000
_cell.length_c   1.000
_cell.angle_alpha   90.00
_cell.angle_beta   90.00
_cell.angle_gamma   90.00
#
_symmetry.space_group_name_H-M   'P 1'
#
loop_
_entity.id
_entity.type
_entity.pdbx_description
1 polymer ?
#
loop_
_entity_poly.entity_id
_entity_poly.type
_entity_poly.pdbx_seq_one_letter_code
_entity_poly.pdbx_strand_id
1 'polypeptide(L)'
;MKLYLDSSALVKLVQQESESGALRGLILDHKPDTLVTSALARVEVVRAVWGGGHRAVDQARRQLARLDQIVLGGALLDRAAGLAPQVQLRSLDAIHLAAAQTVGDDLRAIVTYDRRMADAAGALGLVVQTPA
;
A
#
# COMPACT_ATOMS: atom_id res chain seq x y z
N MET A 1 -0.29 -14.57 7.47
CA MET A 1 0.20 -13.19 7.68
C MET A 1 -0.46 -12.25 6.67
N LYS A 2 -0.08 -11.01 6.66
CA LYS A 2 -0.67 -10.00 5.78
C LYS A 2 0.41 -9.23 5.03
N LEU A 3 0.15 -8.96 3.76
CA LEU A 3 0.94 -8.06 2.94
C LEU A 3 0.19 -6.73 2.80
N TYR A 4 0.79 -5.65 3.24
CA TYR A 4 0.23 -4.31 3.07
C TYR A 4 0.73 -3.74 1.74
N LEU A 5 -0.18 -3.39 0.85
CA LEU A 5 0.14 -2.76 -0.42
C LEU A 5 -0.27 -1.29 -0.36
N ASP A 6 0.70 -0.39 -0.60
CA ASP A 6 0.36 1.02 -0.76
C ASP A 6 -0.22 1.28 -2.17
N SER A 7 -0.59 2.52 -2.43
CA SER A 7 -1.22 2.86 -3.71
C SER A 7 -0.28 2.65 -4.89
N SER A 8 1.03 2.86 -4.73
CA SER A 8 2.01 2.64 -5.81
C SER A 8 2.05 1.17 -6.24
N ALA A 9 1.95 0.25 -5.29
CA ALA A 9 1.90 -1.18 -5.58
C ALA A 9 0.56 -1.57 -6.22
N LEU A 10 -0.55 -1.03 -5.70
CA LEU A 10 -1.88 -1.36 -6.23
C LEU A 10 -2.06 -0.92 -7.67
N VAL A 11 -1.51 0.23 -8.06
CA VAL A 11 -1.55 0.69 -9.46
C VAL A 11 -0.93 -0.34 -10.39
N LYS A 12 0.15 -1.01 -9.98
CA LYS A 12 0.81 -2.04 -10.79
C LYS A 12 0.00 -3.34 -10.92
N LEU A 13 -0.98 -3.54 -10.06
CA LEU A 13 -1.95 -4.64 -10.21
C LEU A 13 -3.10 -4.27 -11.15
N VAL A 14 -3.36 -2.99 -11.33
CA VAL A 14 -4.41 -2.47 -12.23
C VAL A 14 -3.88 -2.24 -13.64
N GLN A 15 -2.71 -1.62 -13.74
CA GLN A 15 -2.04 -1.31 -15.01
C GLN A 15 -0.81 -2.19 -15.16
N GLN A 16 -0.65 -2.79 -16.36
CA GLN A 16 0.53 -3.58 -16.64
C GLN A 16 1.75 -2.68 -16.81
N GLU A 17 2.71 -2.85 -15.90
CA GLU A 17 3.99 -2.16 -15.90
C GLU A 17 5.12 -3.19 -15.78
N SER A 18 6.36 -2.76 -15.90
CA SER A 18 7.51 -3.68 -15.90
C SER A 18 7.60 -4.53 -14.63
N GLU A 19 7.19 -4.01 -13.48
CA GLU A 19 7.27 -4.71 -12.20
C GLU A 19 6.01 -5.56 -11.88
N SER A 20 4.96 -5.45 -12.67
CA SER A 20 3.67 -6.11 -12.37
C SER A 20 3.79 -7.63 -12.26
N GLY A 21 4.60 -8.25 -13.13
CA GLY A 21 4.83 -9.70 -13.07
C GLY A 21 5.51 -10.13 -11.78
N ALA A 22 6.56 -9.42 -11.37
CA ALA A 22 7.27 -9.70 -10.13
C ALA A 22 6.38 -9.49 -8.90
N LEU A 23 5.53 -8.46 -8.91
CA LEU A 23 4.58 -8.21 -7.83
C LEU A 23 3.56 -9.34 -7.70
N ARG A 24 3.00 -9.80 -8.82
CA ARG A 24 2.08 -10.95 -8.80
C ARG A 24 2.77 -12.21 -8.31
N GLY A 25 4.03 -12.40 -8.67
CA GLY A 25 4.85 -13.52 -8.18
C GLY A 25 4.99 -13.49 -6.66
N LEU A 26 5.31 -12.32 -6.08
CA LEU A 26 5.41 -12.16 -4.64
C LEU A 26 4.09 -12.55 -3.94
N ILE A 27 2.97 -12.07 -4.47
CA ILE A 27 1.67 -12.37 -3.90
C ILE A 27 1.37 -13.88 -3.97
N LEU A 28 1.68 -14.50 -5.09
CA LEU A 28 1.47 -15.95 -5.26
C LEU A 28 2.36 -16.77 -4.33
N ASP A 29 3.61 -16.35 -4.14
CA ASP A 29 4.56 -17.05 -3.28
C ASP A 29 4.15 -17.02 -1.80
N HIS A 30 3.33 -16.07 -1.42
CA HIS A 30 2.87 -15.90 -0.04
C HIS A 30 1.40 -16.23 0.16
N LYS A 31 0.80 -17.05 -0.69
CA LYS A 31 -0.52 -17.59 -0.37
C LYS A 31 -0.40 -18.51 0.86
N PRO A 32 -1.30 -18.44 1.82
CA PRO A 32 -2.61 -17.77 1.83
C PRO A 32 -2.62 -16.39 2.53
N ASP A 33 -1.55 -15.61 2.47
CA ASP A 33 -1.52 -14.30 3.09
C ASP A 33 -2.69 -13.42 2.58
N THR A 34 -3.26 -12.63 3.48
CA THR A 34 -4.28 -11.64 3.13
C THR A 34 -3.62 -10.36 2.63
N LEU A 35 -4.19 -9.78 1.58
CA LEU A 35 -3.75 -8.48 1.08
C LEU A 35 -4.53 -7.38 1.79
N VAL A 36 -3.82 -6.36 2.27
CA VAL A 36 -4.37 -5.26 3.06
C VAL A 36 -3.89 -3.93 2.49
N THR A 37 -4.74 -2.93 2.56
CA THR A 37 -4.37 -1.53 2.29
C THR A 37 -5.16 -0.62 3.23
N SER A 38 -4.98 0.70 3.10
CA SER A 38 -5.84 1.65 3.80
C SER A 38 -6.98 2.14 2.91
N ALA A 39 -8.03 2.67 3.52
CA ALA A 39 -9.14 3.28 2.79
C ALA A 39 -8.69 4.45 1.90
N LEU A 40 -7.52 5.05 2.18
CA LEU A 40 -6.93 6.09 1.35
C LEU A 40 -6.70 5.61 -0.09
N ALA A 41 -6.38 4.35 -0.29
CA ALA A 41 -6.14 3.78 -1.61
C ALA A 41 -7.37 3.87 -2.53
N ARG A 42 -8.57 3.94 -1.97
CA ARG A 42 -9.81 4.11 -2.75
C ARG A 42 -9.79 5.40 -3.57
N VAL A 43 -9.13 6.44 -3.06
CA VAL A 43 -8.96 7.71 -3.77
C VAL A 43 -7.71 7.69 -4.63
N GLU A 44 -6.58 7.31 -4.05
CA GLU A 44 -5.28 7.41 -4.72
C GLU A 44 -5.18 6.51 -5.94
N VAL A 45 -5.62 5.26 -5.84
CA VAL A 45 -5.50 4.31 -6.96
C VAL A 45 -6.44 4.70 -8.10
N VAL A 46 -7.68 5.05 -7.79
CA VAL A 46 -8.64 5.46 -8.81
C VAL A 46 -8.16 6.71 -9.55
N ARG A 47 -7.67 7.71 -8.81
CA ARG A 47 -7.14 8.93 -9.42
C ARG A 47 -5.90 8.66 -10.26
N ALA A 48 -5.03 7.76 -9.83
CA ALA A 48 -3.81 7.42 -10.56
C ALA A 48 -4.10 6.75 -11.90
N VAL A 49 -5.17 5.96 -12.01
CA VAL A 49 -5.53 5.25 -13.24
C VAL A 49 -6.60 5.96 -14.07
N TRP A 50 -7.02 7.14 -13.65
CA TRP A 50 -8.12 7.89 -14.29
C TRP A 50 -7.90 8.09 -15.80
N GLY A 51 -6.66 8.33 -16.22
CA GLY A 51 -6.30 8.51 -17.62
C GLY A 51 -6.54 7.29 -18.51
N GLY A 52 -6.69 6.10 -17.92
CA GLY A 52 -7.00 4.88 -18.65
C GLY A 52 -8.49 4.69 -18.95
N GLY A 53 -9.36 5.62 -18.53
CA GLY A 53 -10.79 5.58 -18.79
C GLY A 53 -11.57 4.65 -17.87
N HIS A 54 -12.83 4.40 -18.25
CA HIS A 54 -13.77 3.63 -17.43
C HIS A 54 -13.29 2.22 -17.09
N ARG A 55 -12.64 1.54 -18.03
CA ARG A 55 -12.13 0.19 -17.80
C ARG A 55 -11.08 0.15 -16.70
N ALA A 56 -10.14 1.10 -16.73
CA ALA A 56 -9.10 1.18 -15.71
C ALA A 56 -9.69 1.49 -14.33
N VAL A 57 -10.65 2.43 -14.26
CA VAL A 57 -11.33 2.78 -13.01
C VAL A 57 -12.11 1.58 -12.46
N ASP A 58 -12.87 0.89 -13.30
CA ASP A 58 -13.63 -0.29 -12.88
C ASP A 58 -12.70 -1.40 -12.39
N GLN A 59 -11.59 -1.61 -13.06
CA GLN A 59 -10.60 -2.59 -12.66
C GLN A 59 -9.94 -2.22 -11.33
N ALA A 60 -9.64 -0.93 -11.12
CA ALA A 60 -9.12 -0.45 -9.84
C ALA A 60 -10.10 -0.74 -8.70
N ARG A 61 -11.37 -0.46 -8.90
CA ARG A 61 -12.39 -0.72 -7.89
C ARG A 61 -12.56 -2.21 -7.60
N ARG A 62 -12.52 -3.06 -8.62
CA ARG A 62 -12.54 -4.52 -8.44
C ARG A 62 -11.33 -5.01 -7.67
N GLN A 63 -10.15 -4.48 -7.98
CA GLN A 63 -8.93 -4.85 -7.26
C GLN A 63 -9.00 -4.43 -5.79
N LEU A 64 -9.46 -3.22 -5.53
CA LEU A 64 -9.63 -2.72 -4.15
C LEU A 64 -10.63 -3.55 -3.34
N ALA A 65 -11.68 -4.04 -4.00
CA ALA A 65 -12.69 -4.87 -3.34
C ALA A 65 -12.13 -6.23 -2.87
N ARG A 66 -10.99 -6.67 -3.39
CA ARG A 66 -10.34 -7.93 -3.00
C ARG A 66 -9.41 -7.79 -1.79
N LEU A 67 -9.13 -6.56 -1.36
CA LEU A 67 -8.25 -6.32 -0.23
C LEU A 67 -9.05 -5.94 1.00
N ASP A 68 -8.50 -6.30 2.16
CA ASP A 68 -8.98 -5.71 3.41
C ASP A 68 -8.53 -4.26 3.46
N GLN A 69 -9.41 -3.37 3.88
CA GLN A 69 -9.12 -1.94 3.94
C GLN A 69 -9.17 -1.46 5.38
N ILE A 70 -8.08 -0.85 5.83
CA ILE A 70 -7.98 -0.29 7.17
C ILE A 70 -8.68 1.06 7.18
N VAL A 71 -9.64 1.21 8.09
CA VAL A 71 -10.42 2.44 8.26
C VAL A 71 -9.53 3.56 8.81
N LEU A 72 -9.69 4.77 8.29
CA LEU A 72 -8.93 5.94 8.72
C LEU A 72 -9.67 6.66 9.86
N GLY A 73 -9.54 6.11 11.06
CA GLY A 73 -10.10 6.72 12.26
C GLY A 73 -9.19 7.80 12.86
N GLY A 74 -9.72 8.57 13.81
CA GLY A 74 -8.99 9.68 14.43
C GLY A 74 -7.68 9.26 15.08
N ALA A 75 -7.69 8.14 15.81
CA ALA A 75 -6.49 7.66 16.47
C ALA A 75 -5.37 7.30 15.49
N LEU A 76 -5.71 6.67 14.36
CA LEU A 76 -4.74 6.35 13.32
C LEU A 76 -4.18 7.62 12.69
N LEU A 77 -5.04 8.60 12.38
CA LEU A 77 -4.62 9.86 11.79
C LEU A 77 -3.72 10.65 12.73
N ASP A 78 -4.00 10.64 14.03
CA ASP A 78 -3.16 11.28 15.02
C ASP A 78 -1.77 10.62 15.10
N ARG A 79 -1.72 9.29 15.03
CA ARG A 79 -0.43 8.58 14.96
C ARG A 79 0.32 8.92 13.68
N ALA A 80 -0.37 8.99 12.56
CA ALA A 80 0.26 9.38 11.29
C ALA A 80 0.88 10.77 11.37
N ALA A 81 0.20 11.72 12.01
CA ALA A 81 0.67 13.08 12.17
C ALA A 81 1.99 13.18 12.95
N GLY A 82 2.22 12.27 13.90
CA GLY A 82 3.43 12.24 14.72
C GLY A 82 4.51 11.30 14.22
N LEU A 83 4.30 10.64 13.08
CA LEU A 83 5.16 9.56 12.63
C LEU A 83 6.45 10.09 12.01
N ALA A 84 7.59 9.55 12.48
CA ALA A 84 8.91 9.75 11.89
C ALA A 84 9.22 11.22 11.52
N PRO A 85 9.18 12.16 12.48
CA PRO A 85 9.36 13.58 12.16
C PRO A 85 10.75 13.90 11.58
N GLN A 86 11.74 13.03 11.77
CA GLN A 86 13.09 13.19 11.23
C GLN A 86 13.22 12.77 9.77
N VAL A 87 12.21 12.09 9.21
CA VAL A 87 12.21 11.62 7.82
C VAL A 87 11.30 12.52 7.01
N GLN A 88 11.75 12.94 5.82
CA GLN A 88 10.89 13.66 4.89
C GLN A 88 9.80 12.73 4.39
N LEU A 89 8.63 12.84 5.01
CA LEU A 89 7.49 11.99 4.72
C LEU A 89 6.28 12.87 4.44
N ARG A 90 5.64 12.64 3.29
CA ARG A 90 4.41 13.34 2.95
C ARG A 90 3.27 12.82 3.82
N SER A 91 2.24 13.65 4.01
CA SER A 91 1.10 13.31 4.88
C SER A 91 0.42 12.01 4.46
N LEU A 92 0.22 11.82 3.14
CA LEU A 92 -0.44 10.61 2.65
C LEU A 92 0.42 9.35 2.87
N ASP A 93 1.74 9.48 2.74
CA ASP A 93 2.66 8.39 3.03
C ASP A 93 2.64 8.03 4.51
N ALA A 94 2.57 9.04 5.39
CA ALA A 94 2.46 8.82 6.83
C ALA A 94 1.19 8.04 7.18
N ILE A 95 0.08 8.31 6.49
CA ILE A 95 -1.17 7.57 6.68
C ILE A 95 -1.00 6.10 6.30
N HIS A 96 -0.36 5.81 5.17
CA HIS A 96 -0.09 4.42 4.78
C HIS A 96 0.79 3.71 5.80
N LEU A 97 1.85 4.35 6.29
CA LEU A 97 2.75 3.74 7.28
C LEU A 97 2.04 3.49 8.60
N ALA A 98 1.25 4.45 9.08
CA ALA A 98 0.46 4.27 10.29
C ALA A 98 -0.54 3.12 10.15
N ALA A 99 -1.19 3.02 8.97
CA ALA A 99 -2.11 1.93 8.68
C ALA A 99 -1.38 0.57 8.67
N ALA A 100 -0.23 0.48 8.03
CA ALA A 100 0.57 -0.74 8.04
C ALA A 100 0.97 -1.15 9.45
N GLN A 101 1.35 -0.19 10.30
CA GLN A 101 1.70 -0.47 11.70
C GLN A 101 0.53 -1.06 12.49
N THR A 102 -0.72 -0.73 12.16
CA THR A 102 -1.87 -1.29 12.88
C THR A 102 -2.03 -2.79 12.68
N VAL A 103 -1.44 -3.34 11.62
CA VAL A 103 -1.45 -4.79 11.39
C VAL A 103 -0.63 -5.53 12.46
N GLY A 104 0.40 -4.87 13.01
CA GLY A 104 1.20 -5.44 14.09
C GLY A 104 2.04 -6.64 13.65
N ASP A 105 2.15 -7.64 14.53
CA ASP A 105 3.00 -8.81 14.31
C ASP A 105 2.53 -9.69 13.14
N ASP A 106 1.30 -9.50 12.68
CA ASP A 106 0.76 -10.24 11.52
C ASP A 106 1.21 -9.66 10.18
N LEU A 107 1.89 -8.52 10.20
CA LEU A 107 2.42 -7.90 8.99
C LEU A 107 3.66 -8.64 8.51
N ARG A 108 3.58 -9.24 7.32
CA ARG A 108 4.74 -9.84 6.68
C ARG A 108 5.66 -8.77 6.11
N ALA A 109 5.09 -7.83 5.36
CA ALA A 109 5.84 -6.75 4.74
C ALA A 109 4.89 -5.65 4.25
N ILE A 110 5.43 -4.45 4.08
CA ILE A 110 4.82 -3.41 3.27
C ILE A 110 5.40 -3.50 1.86
N VAL A 111 4.53 -3.49 0.86
CA VAL A 111 4.92 -3.52 -0.55
C VAL A 111 4.73 -2.13 -1.13
N THR A 112 5.79 -1.52 -1.59
CA THR A 112 5.77 -0.16 -2.13
C THR A 112 6.81 -0.01 -3.24
N TYR A 113 6.53 0.90 -4.18
CA TYR A 113 7.47 1.31 -5.21
C TYR A 113 7.87 2.77 -5.06
N ASP A 114 7.44 3.40 -3.98
CA ASP A 114 7.87 4.76 -3.62
C ASP A 114 9.10 4.66 -2.72
N ARG A 115 10.23 5.21 -3.18
CA ARG A 115 11.50 5.12 -2.44
C ARG A 115 11.42 5.81 -1.08
N ARG A 116 10.75 6.97 -0.99
CA ARG A 116 10.60 7.68 0.29
C ARG A 116 9.80 6.85 1.29
N MET A 117 8.74 6.22 0.81
CA MET A 117 7.93 5.30 1.62
C MET A 117 8.77 4.12 2.09
N ALA A 118 9.53 3.50 1.18
CA ALA A 118 10.38 2.35 1.52
C ALA A 118 11.42 2.72 2.58
N ASP A 119 12.08 3.86 2.42
CA ASP A 119 13.09 4.34 3.37
C ASP A 119 12.47 4.61 4.74
N ALA A 120 11.33 5.28 4.78
CA ALA A 120 10.63 5.58 6.03
C ALA A 120 10.13 4.31 6.71
N ALA A 121 9.59 3.36 5.96
CA ALA A 121 9.14 2.08 6.50
C ALA A 121 10.31 1.30 7.12
N GLY A 122 11.45 1.26 6.43
CA GLY A 122 12.65 0.63 6.96
C GLY A 122 13.14 1.29 8.23
N ALA A 123 13.12 2.62 8.30
CA ALA A 123 13.50 3.37 9.51
C ALA A 123 12.58 3.06 10.70
N LEU A 124 11.33 2.69 10.45
CA LEU A 124 10.37 2.27 11.46
C LEU A 124 10.47 0.79 11.82
N GLY A 125 11.43 0.06 11.25
CA GLY A 125 11.60 -1.35 11.51
C GLY A 125 10.65 -2.27 10.76
N LEU A 126 9.92 -1.77 9.77
CA LEU A 126 9.04 -2.59 8.96
C LEU A 126 9.83 -3.29 7.85
N VAL A 127 9.42 -4.52 7.54
CA VAL A 127 9.97 -5.24 6.38
C VAL A 127 9.38 -4.63 5.11
N VAL A 128 10.25 -4.29 4.15
CA VAL A 128 9.84 -3.66 2.89
C VAL A 128 10.13 -4.61 1.73
N GLN A 129 9.19 -4.71 0.81
CA GLN A 129 9.35 -5.44 -0.44
C GLN A 129 9.06 -4.51 -1.63
N THR A 130 9.94 -4.55 -2.60
CA THR A 130 9.81 -3.79 -3.86
C THR A 130 10.13 -4.75 -5.01
N PRO A 131 9.26 -5.73 -5.29
CA PRO A 131 9.55 -6.75 -6.30
C PRO A 131 9.68 -6.16 -7.71
N ALA A 132 10.76 -6.52 -8.40
CA ALA A 132 11.06 -5.99 -9.72
C ALA A 132 11.68 -7.06 -10.64
#